data_dd310b7889c379227ca9a99be92fdd26
#
_entry.id   dd310b7889c379227ca9a99be92fdd26
#
_cell.length_a   1.000
_cell.length_b   1.000
_cell.length_c   1.000
_cell.angle_alpha   90.00
_cell.angle_beta   90.00
_cell.angle_gamma   90.00
#
_symmetry.space_group_name_H-M   'P 1'
#
loop_
_entity.id
_entity.type
_entity.pdbx_description
1 polymer ?
#
loop_
_entity_poly.entity_id
_entity_poly.type
_entity_poly.pdbx_seq_one_letter_code
_entity_poly.pdbx_strand_id
1 'polypeptide(L)'
;PAFKQPAEIQQQCDKGLAEAAERLRQMEQRAPDADWLAAFDAFNAWIEDRVGPVGFLTNVHPEAAMRDAAQQCETRWDAFHTAMNQNARLYAAAKVAQPADDIDRSALQEVRDDFVDAGVALAPAKRARAKALQDRINLLAQQFDRNLRDDRTKLPFDVAALDGVPEGIIKDATRDAKGRVLLGLDYPIYFPVMEQA
;
A
#
# COMPACT_ATOMS: atom_id res chain seq x y z
N PRO A 1 -2.84 -9.10 -14.77
CA PRO A 1 -2.83 -10.54 -15.07
C PRO A 1 -3.86 -11.25 -14.20
N ALA A 2 -4.59 -12.21 -14.80
CA ALA A 2 -5.53 -13.03 -14.04
C ALA A 2 -4.75 -14.22 -13.45
N PHE A 3 -4.39 -14.14 -12.17
CA PHE A 3 -3.80 -15.26 -11.44
C PHE A 3 -4.86 -16.33 -11.18
N LYS A 4 -4.51 -17.58 -11.37
CA LYS A 4 -5.42 -18.72 -11.15
C LYS A 4 -5.13 -19.45 -9.84
N GLN A 5 -3.93 -19.27 -9.30
CA GLN A 5 -3.50 -19.93 -8.06
C GLN A 5 -2.45 -19.11 -7.31
N PRO A 6 -2.34 -19.26 -5.99
CA PRO A 6 -1.43 -18.48 -5.14
C PRO A 6 0.04 -18.54 -5.59
N ALA A 7 0.49 -19.70 -6.10
CA ALA A 7 1.86 -19.88 -6.56
C ALA A 7 2.24 -18.94 -7.72
N GLU A 8 1.29 -18.59 -8.59
CA GLU A 8 1.53 -17.66 -9.70
C GLU A 8 1.81 -16.24 -9.20
N ILE A 9 1.12 -15.81 -8.13
CA ILE A 9 1.37 -14.53 -7.47
C ILE A 9 2.78 -14.50 -6.90
N GLN A 10 3.20 -15.56 -6.20
CA GLN A 10 4.53 -15.65 -5.62
C GLN A 10 5.62 -15.65 -6.70
N GLN A 11 5.42 -16.40 -7.78
CA GLN A 11 6.36 -16.42 -8.92
C GLN A 11 6.49 -15.05 -9.58
N GLN A 12 5.37 -14.35 -9.79
CA GLN A 12 5.38 -12.99 -10.35
C GLN A 12 6.09 -12.02 -9.40
N CYS A 13 5.88 -12.17 -8.09
CA CYS A 13 6.54 -11.40 -7.06
C CYS A 13 8.06 -11.59 -7.08
N ASP A 14 8.52 -12.85 -7.12
CA ASP A 14 9.95 -13.18 -7.17
C ASP A 14 10.62 -12.55 -8.40
N LYS A 15 9.96 -12.68 -9.55
CA LYS A 15 10.45 -12.10 -10.81
C LYS A 15 10.48 -10.56 -10.73
N GLY A 16 9.40 -9.94 -10.26
CA GLY A 16 9.31 -8.48 -10.14
C GLY A 16 10.39 -7.91 -9.21
N LEU A 17 10.59 -8.51 -8.03
CA LEU A 17 11.61 -8.08 -7.09
C LEU A 17 13.04 -8.28 -7.61
N ALA A 18 13.31 -9.37 -8.35
CA ALA A 18 14.60 -9.57 -8.98
C ALA A 18 14.89 -8.51 -10.06
N GLU A 19 13.90 -8.19 -10.89
CA GLU A 19 14.00 -7.10 -11.88
C GLU A 19 14.16 -5.73 -11.20
N ALA A 20 13.42 -5.47 -10.10
CA ALA A 20 13.54 -4.23 -9.33
C ALA A 20 14.95 -4.06 -8.75
N ALA A 21 15.53 -5.12 -8.21
CA ALA A 21 16.89 -5.09 -7.69
C ALA A 21 17.92 -4.78 -8.78
N GLU A 22 17.72 -5.28 -10.00
CA GLU A 22 18.61 -4.96 -11.14
C GLU A 22 18.45 -3.50 -11.57
N ARG A 23 17.22 -3.00 -11.70
CA ARG A 23 16.95 -1.61 -12.04
C ARG A 23 17.48 -0.65 -10.98
N LEU A 24 17.36 -1.01 -9.70
CA LEU A 24 17.96 -0.24 -8.61
C LEU A 24 19.47 -0.10 -8.75
N ARG A 25 20.17 -1.21 -9.07
CA ARG A 25 21.62 -1.17 -9.35
C ARG A 25 21.96 -0.25 -10.52
N GLN A 26 21.14 -0.24 -11.59
CA GLN A 26 21.32 0.67 -12.72
C GLN A 26 21.12 2.13 -12.31
N MET A 27 20.09 2.41 -11.50
CA MET A 27 19.85 3.75 -10.95
C MET A 27 20.98 4.22 -10.03
N GLU A 28 21.55 3.34 -9.20
CA GLU A 28 22.70 3.65 -8.35
C GLU A 28 23.96 4.06 -9.14
N GLN A 29 24.08 3.60 -10.37
CA GLN A 29 25.22 3.87 -11.27
C GLN A 29 24.95 5.02 -12.27
N ARG A 30 23.70 5.50 -12.32
CA ARG A 30 23.30 6.56 -13.23
C ARG A 30 23.94 7.89 -12.83
N ALA A 31 24.44 8.63 -13.82
CA ALA A 31 24.90 9.98 -13.61
C ALA A 31 23.75 10.89 -13.11
N PRO A 32 23.97 11.77 -12.15
CA PRO A 32 22.95 12.69 -11.63
C PRO A 32 22.82 13.94 -12.52
N ASP A 33 22.57 13.72 -13.79
CA ASP A 33 22.34 14.73 -14.82
C ASP A 33 20.87 15.23 -14.83
N ALA A 34 20.50 16.01 -15.84
CA ALA A 34 19.16 16.55 -16.01
C ALA A 34 18.07 15.48 -16.19
N ASP A 35 18.44 14.28 -16.70
CA ASP A 35 17.51 13.18 -16.93
C ASP A 35 17.38 12.24 -15.72
N TRP A 36 18.11 12.49 -14.64
CA TRP A 36 18.12 11.60 -13.48
C TRP A 36 16.74 11.49 -12.82
N LEU A 37 16.07 12.65 -12.61
CA LEU A 37 14.74 12.69 -11.99
C LEU A 37 13.71 11.91 -12.81
N ALA A 38 13.66 12.14 -14.11
CA ALA A 38 12.76 11.44 -15.03
C ALA A 38 13.00 9.91 -15.02
N ALA A 39 14.27 9.49 -14.93
CA ALA A 39 14.61 8.07 -14.85
C ALA A 39 14.24 7.46 -13.49
N PHE A 40 14.37 8.21 -12.40
CA PHE A 40 13.94 7.78 -11.07
C PHE A 40 12.42 7.66 -10.99
N ASP A 41 11.69 8.65 -11.54
CA ASP A 41 10.23 8.61 -11.64
C ASP A 41 9.74 7.43 -12.47
N ALA A 42 10.33 7.21 -13.65
CA ALA A 42 10.03 6.05 -14.49
C ALA A 42 10.31 4.71 -13.78
N PHE A 43 11.33 4.65 -12.92
CA PHE A 43 11.60 3.47 -12.11
C PHE A 43 10.51 3.26 -11.04
N ASN A 44 10.08 4.31 -10.35
CA ASN A 44 8.97 4.22 -9.38
C ASN A 44 7.65 3.83 -10.07
N ALA A 45 7.29 4.45 -11.20
CA ALA A 45 6.11 4.08 -11.97
C ALA A 45 6.17 2.61 -12.42
N TRP A 46 7.35 2.14 -12.82
CA TRP A 46 7.56 0.72 -13.18
C TRP A 46 7.32 -0.21 -11.97
N ILE A 47 7.69 0.19 -10.75
CA ILE A 47 7.41 -0.58 -9.52
C ILE A 47 5.90 -0.60 -9.26
N GLU A 48 5.23 0.56 -9.30
CA GLU A 48 3.80 0.68 -9.05
C GLU A 48 2.96 -0.18 -10.01
N ASP A 49 3.33 -0.25 -11.28
CA ASP A 49 2.68 -1.12 -12.26
C ASP A 49 2.72 -2.63 -11.88
N ARG A 50 3.63 -3.01 -11.00
CA ARG A 50 3.79 -4.40 -10.53
C ARG A 50 3.18 -4.66 -9.18
N VAL A 51 3.25 -3.68 -8.31
CA VAL A 51 2.70 -3.74 -6.94
C VAL A 51 1.19 -3.54 -6.96
N GLY A 52 0.70 -2.56 -7.71
CA GLY A 52 -0.72 -2.18 -7.72
C GLY A 52 -1.69 -3.33 -7.97
N PRO A 53 -1.49 -4.18 -9.00
CA PRO A 53 -2.36 -5.33 -9.23
C PRO A 53 -2.35 -6.34 -8.08
N VAL A 54 -1.22 -6.50 -7.39
CA VAL A 54 -1.09 -7.42 -6.24
C VAL A 54 -1.79 -6.84 -5.02
N GLY A 55 -1.54 -5.57 -4.69
CA GLY A 55 -2.20 -4.87 -3.60
C GLY A 55 -3.73 -4.85 -3.76
N PHE A 56 -4.21 -4.69 -5.00
CA PHE A 56 -5.65 -4.79 -5.29
C PHE A 56 -6.22 -6.17 -4.93
N LEU A 57 -5.53 -7.25 -5.29
CA LEU A 57 -5.97 -8.62 -4.98
C LEU A 57 -6.07 -8.90 -3.48
N THR A 58 -5.19 -8.30 -2.68
CA THR A 58 -5.21 -8.41 -1.21
C THR A 58 -6.58 -8.05 -0.63
N ASN A 59 -7.26 -7.08 -1.24
CA ASN A 59 -8.53 -6.55 -0.74
C ASN A 59 -9.76 -7.19 -1.38
N VAL A 60 -9.71 -7.56 -2.67
CA VAL A 60 -10.93 -7.89 -3.42
C VAL A 60 -11.04 -9.35 -3.86
N HIS A 61 -9.97 -10.15 -3.79
CA HIS A 61 -10.07 -11.53 -4.28
C HIS A 61 -10.98 -12.37 -3.38
N PRO A 62 -11.96 -13.13 -3.93
CA PRO A 62 -12.90 -13.92 -3.12
C PRO A 62 -12.21 -15.02 -2.31
N GLU A 63 -11.16 -15.65 -2.84
CA GLU A 63 -10.44 -16.73 -2.18
C GLU A 63 -9.40 -16.21 -1.19
N ALA A 64 -9.47 -16.65 0.07
CA ALA A 64 -8.54 -16.25 1.13
C ALA A 64 -7.08 -16.57 0.78
N ALA A 65 -6.82 -17.78 0.22
CA ALA A 65 -5.46 -18.18 -0.16
C ALA A 65 -4.80 -17.25 -1.19
N MET A 66 -5.59 -16.68 -2.11
CA MET A 66 -5.10 -15.70 -3.09
C MET A 66 -4.80 -14.37 -2.41
N ARG A 67 -5.68 -13.90 -1.50
CA ARG A 67 -5.43 -12.68 -0.72
C ARG A 67 -4.18 -12.81 0.15
N ASP A 68 -3.98 -13.97 0.79
CA ASP A 68 -2.81 -14.22 1.63
C ASP A 68 -1.51 -14.23 0.81
N ALA A 69 -1.53 -14.85 -0.37
CA ALA A 69 -0.38 -14.83 -1.27
C ALA A 69 -0.06 -13.40 -1.78
N ALA A 70 -1.08 -12.63 -2.11
CA ALA A 70 -0.94 -11.23 -2.51
C ALA A 70 -0.35 -10.39 -1.38
N GLN A 71 -0.84 -10.54 -0.14
CA GLN A 71 -0.34 -9.82 1.02
C GLN A 71 1.12 -10.18 1.36
N GLN A 72 1.52 -11.44 1.21
CA GLN A 72 2.93 -11.83 1.38
C GLN A 72 3.83 -11.15 0.34
N CYS A 73 3.35 -11.04 -0.89
CA CYS A 73 4.07 -10.33 -1.95
C CYS A 73 4.17 -8.82 -1.63
N GLU A 74 3.09 -8.19 -1.22
CA GLU A 74 3.04 -6.78 -0.82
C GLU A 74 4.03 -6.48 0.30
N THR A 75 4.07 -7.31 1.36
CA THR A 75 5.06 -7.19 2.45
C THR A 75 6.50 -7.18 1.93
N ARG A 76 6.80 -7.97 0.91
CA ARG A 76 8.15 -8.04 0.32
C ARG A 76 8.47 -6.80 -0.50
N TRP A 77 7.49 -6.24 -1.21
CA TRP A 77 7.62 -4.97 -1.91
C TRP A 77 7.80 -3.81 -0.94
N ASP A 78 7.06 -3.77 0.17
CA ASP A 78 7.22 -2.77 1.23
C ASP A 78 8.64 -2.78 1.79
N ALA A 79 9.20 -3.97 2.04
CA ALA A 79 10.57 -4.12 2.50
C ALA A 79 11.60 -3.62 1.46
N PHE A 80 11.32 -3.84 0.16
CA PHE A 80 12.13 -3.31 -0.94
C PHE A 80 12.07 -1.78 -0.98
N HIS A 81 10.88 -1.17 -0.91
CA HIS A 81 10.69 0.27 -0.87
C HIS A 81 11.39 0.91 0.33
N THR A 82 11.22 0.33 1.52
CA THR A 82 11.89 0.83 2.74
C THR A 82 13.41 0.82 2.57
N ALA A 83 13.97 -0.22 1.95
CA ALA A 83 15.40 -0.31 1.69
C ALA A 83 15.85 0.70 0.62
N MET A 84 15.05 0.88 -0.44
CA MET A 84 15.32 1.84 -1.51
C MET A 84 15.33 3.28 -0.99
N ASN A 85 14.36 3.65 -0.15
CA ASN A 85 14.28 4.98 0.45
C ASN A 85 15.40 5.27 1.46
N GLN A 86 16.12 4.25 1.92
CA GLN A 86 17.34 4.41 2.73
C GLN A 86 18.63 4.23 1.92
N ASN A 87 18.55 4.25 0.58
CA ASN A 87 19.71 4.07 -0.29
C ASN A 87 20.55 5.33 -0.38
N ALA A 88 21.74 5.29 0.23
CA ALA A 88 22.63 6.43 0.27
C ALA A 88 23.19 6.87 -1.09
N ARG A 89 23.26 5.96 -2.09
CA ARG A 89 23.73 6.30 -3.44
C ARG A 89 22.66 7.08 -4.20
N LEU A 90 21.40 6.63 -4.14
CA LEU A 90 20.28 7.35 -4.73
C LEU A 90 20.12 8.74 -4.10
N TYR A 91 20.20 8.83 -2.76
CA TYR A 91 20.15 10.11 -2.07
C TYR A 91 21.31 11.04 -2.47
N ALA A 92 22.53 10.51 -2.60
CA ALA A 92 23.68 11.30 -3.05
C ALA A 92 23.46 11.85 -4.49
N ALA A 93 22.89 11.03 -5.37
CA ALA A 93 22.53 11.46 -6.73
C ALA A 93 21.41 12.51 -6.71
N ALA A 94 20.33 12.30 -5.96
CA ALA A 94 19.23 13.25 -5.82
C ALA A 94 19.68 14.63 -5.32
N LYS A 95 20.66 14.70 -4.41
CA LYS A 95 21.19 15.96 -3.90
C LYS A 95 21.84 16.84 -4.97
N VAL A 96 22.45 16.26 -5.98
CA VAL A 96 23.21 16.97 -7.01
C VAL A 96 22.55 16.96 -8.39
N ALA A 97 21.49 16.17 -8.58
CA ALA A 97 20.71 16.16 -9.81
C ALA A 97 20.16 17.56 -10.12
N GLN A 98 20.11 17.88 -11.41
CA GLN A 98 19.71 19.21 -11.90
C GLN A 98 18.24 19.15 -12.35
N PRO A 99 17.36 20.02 -11.81
CA PRO A 99 16.00 20.14 -12.31
C PRO A 99 15.97 20.84 -13.67
N ALA A 100 15.12 20.38 -14.58
CA ALA A 100 14.94 21.03 -15.88
C ALA A 100 14.09 22.32 -15.78
N ASP A 101 13.12 22.35 -14.86
CA ASP A 101 12.21 23.47 -14.63
C ASP A 101 11.80 23.60 -13.15
N ASP A 102 10.81 24.45 -12.87
CA ASP A 102 10.31 24.68 -11.51
C ASP A 102 9.48 23.50 -10.97
N ILE A 103 8.83 22.73 -11.84
CA ILE A 103 8.07 21.51 -11.46
C ILE A 103 9.07 20.45 -11.03
N ASP A 104 10.08 20.20 -11.84
CA ASP A 104 11.15 19.25 -11.52
C ASP A 104 11.90 19.65 -10.24
N ARG A 105 12.07 20.96 -10.00
CA ARG A 105 12.70 21.45 -8.76
C ARG A 105 11.88 21.08 -7.53
N SER A 106 10.57 21.22 -7.60
CA SER A 106 9.66 20.84 -6.51
C SER A 106 9.65 19.34 -6.31
N ALA A 107 9.51 18.55 -7.38
CA ALA A 107 9.53 17.09 -7.33
C ALA A 107 10.86 16.54 -6.78
N LEU A 108 11.99 17.12 -7.23
CA LEU A 108 13.31 16.71 -6.72
C LEU A 108 13.50 17.08 -5.24
N GLN A 109 12.88 18.17 -4.78
CA GLN A 109 12.89 18.49 -3.35
C GLN A 109 12.09 17.47 -2.56
N GLU A 110 10.89 17.08 -3.00
CA GLU A 110 10.08 16.00 -2.36
C GLU A 110 10.88 14.69 -2.29
N VAL A 111 11.50 14.29 -3.39
CA VAL A 111 12.36 13.08 -3.41
C VAL A 111 13.49 13.17 -2.37
N ARG A 112 14.10 14.34 -2.19
CA ARG A 112 15.16 14.54 -1.16
C ARG A 112 14.60 14.44 0.26
N ASP A 113 13.43 15.03 0.49
CA ASP A 113 12.76 15.02 1.79
C ASP A 113 12.33 13.60 2.15
N ASP A 114 11.79 12.82 1.21
CA ASP A 114 11.43 11.41 1.40
C ASP A 114 12.66 10.56 1.83
N PHE A 115 13.81 10.76 1.22
CA PHE A 115 15.05 10.09 1.64
C PHE A 115 15.47 10.48 3.05
N VAL A 116 15.34 11.76 3.41
CA VAL A 116 15.67 12.26 4.75
C VAL A 116 14.71 11.70 5.79
N ASP A 117 13.42 11.70 5.52
CA ASP A 117 12.36 11.17 6.38
C ASP A 117 12.49 9.66 6.58
N ALA A 118 12.89 8.93 5.53
CA ALA A 118 13.25 7.51 5.65
C ALA A 118 14.51 7.26 6.50
N GLY A 119 15.24 8.32 6.87
CA GLY A 119 16.40 8.24 7.73
C GLY A 119 17.72 7.93 7.03
N VAL A 120 17.84 8.16 5.71
CA VAL A 120 19.06 7.88 4.94
C VAL A 120 20.31 8.58 5.51
N ALA A 121 20.14 9.77 6.05
CA ALA A 121 21.22 10.59 6.63
C ALA A 121 21.59 10.18 8.07
N LEU A 122 20.85 9.28 8.70
CA LEU A 122 21.13 8.81 10.05
C LEU A 122 22.41 7.95 10.11
N ALA A 123 23.07 7.97 11.26
CA ALA A 123 24.15 7.02 11.54
C ALA A 123 23.65 5.55 11.38
N PRO A 124 24.52 4.60 10.99
CA PRO A 124 24.12 3.24 10.60
C PRO A 124 23.18 2.54 11.59
N ALA A 125 23.47 2.62 12.89
CA ALA A 125 22.65 1.99 13.93
C ALA A 125 21.24 2.63 14.03
N LYS A 126 21.14 3.96 13.92
CA LYS A 126 19.84 4.66 13.92
C LYS A 126 19.06 4.38 12.64
N ARG A 127 19.74 4.31 11.50
CA ARG A 127 19.11 3.95 10.21
C ARG A 127 18.54 2.53 10.24
N ALA A 128 19.30 1.56 10.75
CA ALA A 128 18.80 0.20 10.94
C ALA A 128 17.59 0.16 11.88
N ARG A 129 17.57 0.96 12.93
CA ARG A 129 16.41 1.09 13.82
C ARG A 129 15.21 1.71 13.13
N ALA A 130 15.42 2.79 12.35
CA ALA A 130 14.35 3.42 11.56
C ALA A 130 13.73 2.43 10.58
N LYS A 131 14.57 1.67 9.85
CA LYS A 131 14.10 0.60 8.97
C LYS A 131 13.23 -0.43 9.70
N ALA A 132 13.72 -0.93 10.83
CA ALA A 132 12.98 -1.93 11.61
C ALA A 132 11.63 -1.40 12.14
N LEU A 133 11.54 -0.11 12.46
CA LEU A 133 10.29 0.54 12.85
C LEU A 133 9.34 0.67 11.65
N GLN A 134 9.83 1.09 10.49
CA GLN A 134 9.02 1.21 9.28
C GLN A 134 8.48 -0.17 8.84
N ASP A 135 9.32 -1.20 8.79
CA ASP A 135 8.91 -2.56 8.49
C ASP A 135 7.81 -3.04 9.48
N ARG A 136 7.93 -2.66 10.76
CA ARG A 136 6.91 -2.98 11.77
C ARG A 136 5.61 -2.21 11.59
N ILE A 137 5.68 -0.93 11.21
CA ILE A 137 4.51 -0.10 10.89
C ILE A 137 3.76 -0.71 9.70
N ASN A 138 4.45 -1.03 8.62
CA ASN A 138 3.85 -1.65 7.43
C ASN A 138 3.14 -2.96 7.79
N LEU A 139 3.79 -3.83 8.57
CA LEU A 139 3.18 -5.09 9.01
C LEU A 139 1.92 -4.85 9.87
N LEU A 140 1.95 -3.88 10.78
CA LEU A 140 0.80 -3.57 11.63
C LEU A 140 -0.35 -2.95 10.83
N ALA A 141 -0.06 -2.10 9.84
CA ALA A 141 -1.05 -1.55 8.92
C ALA A 141 -1.75 -2.68 8.14
N GLN A 142 -0.98 -3.59 7.55
CA GLN A 142 -1.53 -4.76 6.85
C GLN A 142 -2.40 -5.66 7.77
N GLN A 143 -1.99 -5.85 9.04
CA GLN A 143 -2.80 -6.60 10.01
C GLN A 143 -4.09 -5.87 10.34
N PHE A 144 -4.04 -4.54 10.49
CA PHE A 144 -5.22 -3.71 10.75
C PHE A 144 -6.22 -3.81 9.61
N ASP A 145 -5.76 -3.62 8.36
CA ASP A 145 -6.61 -3.71 7.17
C ASP A 145 -7.22 -5.11 7.01
N ARG A 146 -6.44 -6.15 7.30
CA ARG A 146 -6.95 -7.53 7.31
C ARG A 146 -8.04 -7.71 8.35
N ASN A 147 -7.85 -7.20 9.57
CA ASN A 147 -8.84 -7.32 10.63
C ASN A 147 -10.15 -6.63 10.25
N LEU A 148 -10.07 -5.43 9.65
CA LEU A 148 -11.26 -4.73 9.15
C LEU A 148 -11.96 -5.51 8.02
N ARG A 149 -11.20 -5.97 7.03
CA ARG A 149 -11.75 -6.72 5.89
C ARG A 149 -12.42 -8.03 6.33
N ASP A 150 -11.83 -8.74 7.27
CA ASP A 150 -12.29 -10.06 7.70
C ASP A 150 -13.30 -10.01 8.86
N ASP A 151 -13.57 -8.82 9.41
CA ASP A 151 -14.59 -8.61 10.43
C ASP A 151 -15.98 -8.99 9.87
N ARG A 152 -16.70 -9.78 10.65
CA ARG A 152 -18.08 -10.21 10.35
C ARG A 152 -19.06 -9.82 11.44
N THR A 153 -18.65 -8.89 12.30
CA THR A 153 -19.50 -8.33 13.34
C THR A 153 -20.75 -7.71 12.74
N LYS A 154 -21.91 -8.08 13.29
CA LYS A 154 -23.19 -7.47 12.95
C LYS A 154 -23.84 -6.92 14.20
N LEU A 155 -24.26 -5.67 14.12
CA LEU A 155 -24.93 -4.97 15.20
C LEU A 155 -26.46 -4.98 14.97
N PRO A 156 -27.27 -5.29 16.01
CA PRO A 156 -28.72 -5.32 15.88
C PRO A 156 -29.32 -3.93 16.13
N PHE A 157 -30.13 -3.45 15.19
CA PHE A 157 -30.86 -2.19 15.27
C PHE A 157 -32.36 -2.41 15.17
N ASP A 158 -33.14 -1.71 15.98
CA ASP A 158 -34.58 -1.59 15.80
C ASP A 158 -34.85 -0.77 14.53
N VAL A 159 -35.88 -1.15 13.78
CA VAL A 159 -36.20 -0.51 12.50
C VAL A 159 -36.42 1.00 12.66
N ALA A 160 -37.03 1.40 13.78
CA ALA A 160 -37.28 2.81 14.08
C ALA A 160 -36.01 3.65 14.33
N ALA A 161 -34.89 2.99 14.70
CA ALA A 161 -33.60 3.65 14.87
C ALA A 161 -32.85 3.85 13.55
N LEU A 162 -33.38 3.36 12.43
CA LEU A 162 -32.80 3.45 11.10
C LEU A 162 -33.60 4.39 10.19
N ASP A 163 -34.40 5.30 10.78
CA ASP A 163 -35.15 6.29 10.03
C ASP A 163 -34.15 7.25 9.32
N GLY A 164 -34.33 7.40 8.00
CA GLY A 164 -33.40 8.15 7.14
C GLY A 164 -32.38 7.27 6.40
N VAL A 165 -32.09 6.07 6.88
CA VAL A 165 -31.17 5.15 6.19
C VAL A 165 -31.81 4.64 4.88
N PRO A 166 -31.05 4.55 3.75
CA PRO A 166 -31.55 4.06 2.47
C PRO A 166 -32.24 2.70 2.60
N GLU A 167 -33.50 2.64 2.09
CA GLU A 167 -34.31 1.41 2.20
C GLU A 167 -33.63 0.13 1.68
N GLY A 168 -32.78 0.23 0.67
CA GLY A 168 -32.01 -0.90 0.13
C GLY A 168 -31.16 -1.59 1.19
N ILE A 169 -30.45 -0.81 2.03
CA ILE A 169 -29.63 -1.33 3.12
C ILE A 169 -30.48 -2.12 4.13
N ILE A 170 -31.66 -1.59 4.47
CA ILE A 170 -32.58 -2.20 5.45
C ILE A 170 -33.24 -3.47 4.86
N LYS A 171 -33.63 -3.45 3.58
CA LYS A 171 -34.29 -4.56 2.90
C LYS A 171 -33.35 -5.76 2.70
N ASP A 172 -32.10 -5.49 2.34
CA ASP A 172 -31.10 -6.53 2.05
C ASP A 172 -30.46 -7.13 3.32
N ALA A 173 -30.64 -6.47 4.45
CA ALA A 173 -30.07 -6.91 5.73
C ALA A 173 -30.85 -8.11 6.32
N THR A 174 -30.09 -9.02 6.94
CA THR A 174 -30.68 -10.12 7.73
C THR A 174 -31.28 -9.58 9.03
N ARG A 175 -32.22 -10.35 9.61
CA ARG A 175 -32.85 -9.99 10.88
C ARG A 175 -32.56 -11.05 11.93
N ASP A 176 -32.47 -10.64 13.19
CA ASP A 176 -32.36 -11.54 14.33
C ASP A 176 -33.75 -12.14 14.71
N ALA A 177 -33.75 -13.01 15.72
CA ALA A 177 -34.98 -13.64 16.22
C ALA A 177 -36.01 -12.66 16.82
N LYS A 178 -35.61 -11.42 17.12
CA LYS A 178 -36.47 -10.35 17.62
C LYS A 178 -36.94 -9.41 16.51
N GLY A 179 -36.59 -9.67 15.24
CA GLY A 179 -36.96 -8.87 14.10
C GLY A 179 -36.08 -7.63 13.87
N ARG A 180 -34.99 -7.46 14.67
CA ARG A 180 -34.06 -6.35 14.49
C ARG A 180 -33.19 -6.55 13.27
N VAL A 181 -32.84 -5.46 12.62
CA VAL A 181 -31.98 -5.42 11.43
C VAL A 181 -30.53 -5.60 11.87
N LEU A 182 -29.84 -6.57 11.27
CA LEU A 182 -28.43 -6.85 11.55
C LEU A 182 -27.56 -6.16 10.50
N LEU A 183 -26.86 -5.09 10.88
CA LEU A 183 -25.99 -4.31 10.01
C LEU A 183 -24.51 -4.59 10.31
N GLY A 184 -23.71 -4.77 9.27
CA GLY A 184 -22.26 -4.91 9.35
C GLY A 184 -21.56 -3.55 9.49
N LEU A 185 -20.21 -3.61 9.59
CA LEU A 185 -19.34 -2.44 9.68
C LEU A 185 -18.70 -2.09 8.33
N ASP A 186 -19.12 -2.74 7.24
CA ASP A 186 -18.63 -2.45 5.91
C ASP A 186 -18.94 -1.01 5.50
N TYR A 187 -18.00 -0.36 4.82
CA TYR A 187 -18.11 1.04 4.42
C TYR A 187 -19.45 1.41 3.77
N PRO A 188 -20.00 0.66 2.81
CA PRO A 188 -21.29 0.99 2.18
C PRO A 188 -22.50 0.92 3.13
N ILE A 189 -22.35 0.28 4.29
CA ILE A 189 -23.39 0.16 5.32
C ILE A 189 -23.13 1.17 6.42
N TYR A 190 -21.91 1.21 6.93
CA TYR A 190 -21.52 2.03 8.08
C TYR A 190 -21.77 3.53 7.87
N PHE A 191 -21.29 4.09 6.75
CA PHE A 191 -21.41 5.53 6.52
C PHE A 191 -22.86 6.02 6.37
N PRO A 192 -23.72 5.41 5.54
CA PRO A 192 -25.11 5.83 5.46
C PRO A 192 -25.86 5.73 6.80
N VAL A 193 -25.54 4.72 7.62
CA VAL A 193 -26.15 4.60 8.96
C VAL A 193 -25.67 5.71 9.88
N MET A 194 -24.37 6.02 9.89
CA MET A 194 -23.81 7.06 10.77
C MET A 194 -24.21 8.50 10.37
N GLU A 195 -24.51 8.72 9.09
CA GLU A 195 -24.82 10.06 8.57
C GLU A 195 -26.33 10.35 8.53
N GLN A 196 -27.18 9.31 8.44
CA GLN A 196 -28.59 9.46 8.09
C GLN A 196 -29.56 8.87 9.12
N ALA A 197 -29.07 8.04 10.08
CA ALA A 197 -29.91 7.49 11.14
C ALA A 197 -30.14 8.47 12.32
#